data_a57d5e11e83197e423a97c91a2db51db
#
_entry.id   a57d5e11e83197e423a97c91a2db51db
#
_cell.length_a   1.000
_cell.length_b   1.000
_cell.length_c   1.000
_cell.angle_alpha   90.00
_cell.angle_beta   90.00
_cell.angle_gamma   90.00
#
_symmetry.space_group_name_H-M   'P 1'
#
loop_
_entity.id
_entity.type
_entity.pdbx_description
1 polymer ?
#
loop_
_entity_poly.entity_id
_entity_poly.type
_entity_poly.pdbx_seq_one_letter_code
_entity_poly.pdbx_strand_id
1 'polypeptide(L)'
;MIGAFKRQLLSNLAFIFLFSFLFAVYCQSAIFFFDNAEAVRENTAASSDFTERLILLDAGHGGEDGGTVGVNGINEKVLNLETSAALEVYLRFAGFEVVQTRTEDVLLYDKSTDFKGRKKMLDLAERLRIAEELLPDLFISIHMNSFPDGKYAGLTVYYSPNDERSRVAAELMRASVVEHLQPDNRRELKRAGSNIYLLDRLDTPSVLVECGFLSNAEECELLCTKEYRHKLSFVLFSSVSSFFEE
;
A
#
# COMPACT_ATOMS: atom_id res chain seq x y z
N MET A 1 -65.37 27.72 -24.07
CA MET A 1 -65.15 26.29 -23.83
C MET A 1 -63.99 25.71 -24.68
N ILE A 2 -63.91 25.94 -25.97
CA ILE A 2 -62.91 25.36 -26.89
C ILE A 2 -61.46 25.75 -26.55
N GLY A 3 -61.21 26.98 -26.04
CA GLY A 3 -59.86 27.40 -25.68
C GLY A 3 -59.24 26.77 -24.44
N ALA A 4 -60.08 26.42 -23.44
CA ALA A 4 -59.65 25.75 -22.24
C ALA A 4 -59.29 24.25 -22.51
N PHE A 5 -60.09 23.63 -23.35
CA PHE A 5 -59.86 22.23 -23.77
C PHE A 5 -58.52 22.08 -24.57
N LYS A 6 -58.23 23.02 -25.50
CA LYS A 6 -56.97 23.06 -26.25
C LYS A 6 -55.75 23.21 -25.32
N ARG A 7 -55.83 24.12 -24.33
CA ARG A 7 -54.73 24.32 -23.37
C ARG A 7 -54.48 23.07 -22.51
N GLN A 8 -55.56 22.40 -22.06
CA GLN A 8 -55.47 21.16 -21.28
C GLN A 8 -54.82 20.03 -22.11
N LEU A 9 -55.25 19.90 -23.37
CA LEU A 9 -54.69 18.91 -24.29
C LEU A 9 -53.19 19.13 -24.55
N LEU A 10 -52.77 20.39 -24.79
CA LEU A 10 -51.37 20.75 -24.99
C LEU A 10 -50.54 20.49 -23.73
N SER A 11 -51.06 20.81 -22.56
CA SER A 11 -50.41 20.54 -21.26
C SER A 11 -50.20 19.03 -21.05
N ASN A 12 -51.23 18.20 -21.34
CA ASN A 12 -51.11 16.76 -21.21
C ASN A 12 -50.11 16.15 -22.21
N LEU A 13 -50.07 16.64 -23.45
CA LEU A 13 -49.09 16.21 -24.45
C LEU A 13 -47.65 16.61 -24.03
N ALA A 14 -47.46 17.83 -23.52
CA ALA A 14 -46.16 18.27 -23.01
C ALA A 14 -45.68 17.42 -21.81
N PHE A 15 -46.61 17.04 -20.93
CA PHE A 15 -46.33 16.18 -19.78
C PHE A 15 -45.91 14.76 -20.25
N ILE A 16 -46.65 14.19 -21.21
CA ILE A 16 -46.30 12.87 -21.80
C ILE A 16 -44.94 12.91 -22.45
N PHE A 17 -44.63 13.98 -23.23
CA PHE A 17 -43.33 14.14 -23.87
C PHE A 17 -42.20 14.24 -22.85
N LEU A 18 -42.37 15.05 -21.78
CA LEU A 18 -41.38 15.20 -20.72
C LEU A 18 -41.15 13.88 -19.99
N PHE A 19 -42.22 13.16 -19.66
CA PHE A 19 -42.13 11.87 -18.99
C PHE A 19 -41.43 10.82 -19.85
N SER A 20 -41.76 10.74 -21.14
CA SER A 20 -41.10 9.83 -22.08
C SER A 20 -39.62 10.14 -22.24
N PHE A 21 -39.24 11.44 -22.28
CA PHE A 21 -37.85 11.86 -22.35
C PHE A 21 -37.08 11.48 -21.08
N LEU A 22 -37.62 11.76 -19.89
CA LEU A 22 -37.00 11.39 -18.62
C LEU A 22 -36.88 9.87 -18.47
N PHE A 23 -37.87 9.12 -18.93
CA PHE A 23 -37.82 7.66 -18.91
C PHE A 23 -36.73 7.12 -19.87
N ALA A 24 -36.57 7.72 -21.05
CA ALA A 24 -35.50 7.34 -22.01
C ALA A 24 -34.11 7.64 -21.42
N VAL A 25 -33.93 8.80 -20.76
CA VAL A 25 -32.68 9.16 -20.08
C VAL A 25 -32.39 8.17 -18.93
N TYR A 26 -33.40 7.81 -18.16
CA TYR A 26 -33.27 6.81 -17.10
C TYR A 26 -32.86 5.43 -17.65
N CYS A 27 -33.48 4.97 -18.73
CA CYS A 27 -33.12 3.71 -19.38
C CYS A 27 -31.70 3.73 -19.91
N GLN A 28 -31.26 4.84 -20.56
CA GLN A 28 -29.89 4.97 -21.04
C GLN A 28 -28.87 4.97 -19.87
N SER A 29 -29.19 5.64 -18.78
CA SER A 29 -28.35 5.64 -17.57
C SER A 29 -28.26 4.24 -16.96
N ALA A 30 -29.37 3.51 -16.91
CA ALA A 30 -29.40 2.14 -16.41
C ALA A 30 -28.56 1.19 -17.29
N ILE A 31 -28.69 1.28 -18.62
CA ILE A 31 -27.89 0.49 -19.57
C ILE A 31 -26.39 0.81 -19.38
N PHE A 32 -26.02 2.10 -19.31
CA PHE A 32 -24.63 2.51 -19.05
C PHE A 32 -24.10 1.95 -17.72
N PHE A 33 -24.92 1.92 -16.66
CA PHE A 33 -24.53 1.33 -15.40
C PHE A 33 -24.36 -0.20 -15.48
N PHE A 34 -25.22 -0.89 -16.22
CA PHE A 34 -25.12 -2.34 -16.38
C PHE A 34 -23.92 -2.73 -17.26
N ASP A 35 -23.66 -2.03 -18.35
CA ASP A 35 -22.50 -2.28 -19.22
C ASP A 35 -21.17 -2.03 -18.48
N ASN A 36 -21.10 -0.97 -17.67
CA ASN A 36 -19.92 -0.73 -16.81
C ASN A 36 -19.81 -1.75 -15.67
N ALA A 37 -20.90 -2.25 -15.11
CA ALA A 37 -20.88 -3.30 -14.10
C ALA A 37 -20.40 -4.64 -14.67
N GLU A 38 -20.69 -4.93 -15.95
CA GLU A 38 -20.21 -6.11 -16.64
C GLU A 38 -18.72 -5.99 -16.99
N ALA A 39 -18.27 -4.82 -17.44
CA ALA A 39 -16.84 -4.52 -17.65
C ALA A 39 -16.02 -4.55 -16.33
N VAL A 40 -16.60 -4.12 -15.22
CA VAL A 40 -16.00 -4.26 -13.89
C VAL A 40 -15.96 -5.73 -13.46
N ARG A 41 -16.99 -6.53 -13.79
CA ARG A 41 -16.99 -7.98 -13.51
C ARG A 41 -15.97 -8.74 -14.37
N GLU A 42 -15.77 -8.40 -15.64
CA GLU A 42 -14.74 -9.00 -16.47
C GLU A 42 -13.33 -8.64 -15.97
N ASN A 43 -13.10 -7.37 -15.55
CA ASN A 43 -11.85 -6.97 -14.91
C ASN A 43 -11.64 -7.62 -13.51
N THR A 44 -12.72 -7.88 -12.75
CA THR A 44 -12.59 -8.62 -11.48
C THR A 44 -12.43 -10.13 -11.70
N ALA A 45 -12.86 -10.69 -12.83
CA ALA A 45 -12.56 -12.09 -13.17
C ALA A 45 -11.08 -12.27 -13.58
N ALA A 46 -10.43 -11.23 -14.14
CA ALA A 46 -8.97 -11.21 -14.34
C ALA A 46 -8.20 -11.07 -12.99
N SER A 47 -8.84 -10.57 -11.93
CA SER A 47 -8.24 -10.48 -10.58
C SER A 47 -8.24 -11.81 -9.80
N SER A 48 -8.76 -12.91 -10.37
CA SER A 48 -8.77 -14.23 -9.73
C SER A 48 -7.38 -14.83 -9.53
N ASP A 49 -6.36 -14.28 -10.18
CA ASP A 49 -4.97 -14.78 -10.11
C ASP A 49 -4.23 -14.30 -8.82
N PHE A 50 -4.76 -13.27 -8.14
CA PHE A 50 -4.16 -12.76 -6.91
C PHE A 50 -4.68 -13.44 -5.63
N THR A 51 -5.78 -14.19 -5.70
CA THR A 51 -6.42 -14.81 -4.52
C THR A 51 -5.59 -15.93 -3.88
N GLU A 52 -4.58 -16.42 -4.57
CA GLU A 52 -3.63 -17.45 -4.08
C GLU A 52 -2.27 -16.85 -3.69
N ARG A 53 -2.08 -15.51 -3.79
CA ARG A 53 -0.82 -14.86 -3.50
C ARG A 53 -0.79 -14.31 -2.08
N LEU A 54 0.15 -14.78 -1.29
CA LEU A 54 0.38 -14.34 0.09
C LEU A 54 1.43 -13.23 0.15
N ILE A 55 1.03 -12.06 0.65
CA ILE A 55 1.91 -10.94 0.95
C ILE A 55 2.11 -10.86 2.46
N LEU A 56 3.36 -10.90 2.90
CA LEU A 56 3.69 -10.63 4.29
C LEU A 56 4.19 -9.19 4.43
N LEU A 57 3.40 -8.36 5.13
CA LEU A 57 3.78 -6.99 5.48
C LEU A 57 4.47 -6.99 6.84
N ASP A 58 5.62 -6.35 6.90
CA ASP A 58 6.38 -6.16 8.12
C ASP A 58 6.46 -4.67 8.46
N ALA A 59 5.69 -4.24 9.46
CA ALA A 59 5.83 -2.88 9.99
C ALA A 59 7.04 -2.83 10.93
N GLY A 60 8.15 -2.26 10.47
CA GLY A 60 9.40 -2.21 11.21
C GLY A 60 9.27 -1.60 12.61
N HIS A 61 10.12 -2.00 13.54
CA HIS A 61 10.12 -1.56 14.94
C HIS A 61 8.85 -1.91 15.72
N GLY A 62 8.62 -1.32 16.89
CA GLY A 62 7.43 -1.51 17.72
C GLY A 62 7.74 -1.54 19.22
N GLY A 63 6.74 -1.29 20.05
CA GLY A 63 6.89 -1.28 21.51
C GLY A 63 7.99 -0.36 21.99
N GLU A 64 9.00 -0.92 22.67
CA GLU A 64 10.15 -0.16 23.19
C GLU A 64 11.15 0.25 22.08
N ASP A 65 11.17 -0.41 20.94
CA ASP A 65 11.96 0.01 19.76
C ASP A 65 11.17 1.05 18.96
N GLY A 66 11.44 2.32 19.21
CA GLY A 66 10.80 3.43 18.51
C GLY A 66 11.24 3.61 17.05
N GLY A 67 12.34 2.98 16.64
CA GLY A 67 13.04 3.33 15.40
C GLY A 67 13.70 4.71 15.50
N THR A 68 13.85 5.39 14.40
CA THR A 68 14.34 6.77 14.40
C THR A 68 13.26 7.74 14.89
N VAL A 69 13.70 8.92 15.34
CA VAL A 69 12.80 9.99 15.77
C VAL A 69 12.85 11.11 14.74
N GLY A 70 11.69 11.45 14.19
CA GLY A 70 11.55 12.54 13.25
C GLY A 70 11.85 13.90 13.85
N VAL A 71 12.14 14.89 13.00
CA VAL A 71 12.45 16.27 13.43
C VAL A 71 11.31 16.92 14.22
N ASN A 72 10.09 16.40 14.10
CA ASN A 72 8.91 16.83 14.85
C ASN A 72 8.63 15.97 16.09
N GLY A 73 9.50 15.02 16.44
CA GLY A 73 9.37 14.15 17.61
C GLY A 73 8.56 12.86 17.37
N ILE A 74 8.06 12.60 16.18
CA ILE A 74 7.35 11.36 15.85
C ILE A 74 8.32 10.16 15.84
N ASN A 75 7.91 9.03 16.39
CA ASN A 75 8.66 7.78 16.28
C ASN A 75 8.34 7.07 14.96
N GLU A 76 9.34 6.53 14.31
CA GLU A 76 9.25 5.77 13.06
C GLU A 76 8.23 4.63 13.14
N LYS A 77 8.22 3.86 14.22
CA LYS A 77 7.34 2.72 14.43
C LYS A 77 5.84 3.02 14.23
N VAL A 78 5.42 4.27 14.50
CA VAL A 78 4.03 4.71 14.33
C VAL A 78 3.71 4.83 12.85
N LEU A 79 4.58 5.49 12.09
CA LEU A 79 4.39 5.70 10.66
C LEU A 79 4.53 4.38 9.88
N ASN A 80 5.43 3.49 10.31
CA ASN A 80 5.56 2.16 9.73
C ASN A 80 4.26 1.36 9.87
N LEU A 81 3.66 1.35 11.06
CA LEU A 81 2.41 0.65 11.32
C LEU A 81 1.24 1.23 10.50
N GLU A 82 1.11 2.56 10.49
CA GLU A 82 0.02 3.23 9.77
C GLU A 82 0.16 3.10 8.24
N THR A 83 1.38 3.12 7.71
CA THR A 83 1.63 2.91 6.27
C THR A 83 1.38 1.46 5.87
N SER A 84 1.84 0.50 6.68
CA SER A 84 1.59 -0.93 6.46
C SER A 84 0.09 -1.24 6.48
N ALA A 85 -0.66 -0.69 7.45
CA ALA A 85 -2.10 -0.87 7.53
C ALA A 85 -2.84 -0.26 6.31
N ALA A 86 -2.37 0.89 5.81
CA ALA A 86 -2.94 1.49 4.60
C ALA A 86 -2.65 0.64 3.34
N LEU A 87 -1.45 0.07 3.23
CA LEU A 87 -1.08 -0.82 2.13
C LEU A 87 -1.90 -2.11 2.16
N GLU A 88 -2.10 -2.71 3.34
CA GLU A 88 -2.95 -3.89 3.51
C GLU A 88 -4.35 -3.70 2.94
N VAL A 89 -4.97 -2.52 3.18
CA VAL A 89 -6.33 -2.23 2.68
C VAL A 89 -6.40 -2.35 1.16
N TYR A 90 -5.42 -1.78 0.44
CA TYR A 90 -5.40 -1.82 -1.02
C TYR A 90 -5.10 -3.23 -1.55
N LEU A 91 -4.16 -3.96 -0.94
CA LEU A 91 -3.81 -5.31 -1.32
C LEU A 91 -5.00 -6.28 -1.14
N ARG A 92 -5.65 -6.23 0.03
CA ARG A 92 -6.84 -7.05 0.29
C ARG A 92 -8.01 -6.71 -0.63
N PHE A 93 -8.19 -5.43 -0.95
CA PHE A 93 -9.23 -5.00 -1.89
C PHE A 93 -9.01 -5.60 -3.29
N ALA A 94 -7.76 -5.77 -3.72
CA ALA A 94 -7.42 -6.42 -4.99
C ALA A 94 -7.44 -7.96 -4.93
N GLY A 95 -7.68 -8.55 -3.76
CA GLY A 95 -7.82 -10.01 -3.61
C GLY A 95 -6.58 -10.74 -3.10
N PHE A 96 -5.48 -10.05 -2.79
CA PHE A 96 -4.32 -10.69 -2.17
C PHE A 96 -4.64 -11.21 -0.77
N GLU A 97 -4.09 -12.36 -0.40
CA GLU A 97 -3.97 -12.73 0.99
C GLU A 97 -2.87 -11.91 1.64
N VAL A 98 -3.17 -11.27 2.78
CA VAL A 98 -2.20 -10.40 3.46
C VAL A 98 -2.11 -10.78 4.92
N VAL A 99 -0.90 -10.98 5.40
CA VAL A 99 -0.57 -11.15 6.81
C VAL A 99 0.35 -10.00 7.22
N GLN A 100 0.17 -9.46 8.42
CA GLN A 100 1.09 -8.50 9.01
C GLN A 100 1.88 -9.15 10.15
N THR A 101 3.17 -8.83 10.28
CA THR A 101 3.98 -9.30 11.42
C THR A 101 3.46 -8.72 12.73
N ARG A 102 2.96 -7.47 12.72
CA ARG A 102 2.27 -6.81 13.84
C ARG A 102 1.17 -5.89 13.34
N THR A 103 0.09 -5.81 14.10
CA THR A 103 -1.03 -4.87 13.91
C THR A 103 -1.17 -3.87 15.06
N GLU A 104 -0.29 -3.99 16.06
CA GLU A 104 -0.26 -3.16 17.26
C GLU A 104 1.16 -2.62 17.51
N ASP A 105 1.27 -1.69 18.45
CA ASP A 105 2.57 -1.12 18.88
C ASP A 105 3.27 -2.06 19.88
N VAL A 106 3.79 -3.16 19.39
CA VAL A 106 4.44 -4.21 20.22
C VAL A 106 5.76 -4.68 19.59
N LEU A 107 6.66 -5.23 20.41
CA LEU A 107 7.71 -6.14 19.98
C LEU A 107 7.20 -7.57 20.01
N LEU A 108 7.63 -8.39 19.06
CA LEU A 108 7.09 -9.72 18.79
C LEU A 108 7.77 -10.85 19.59
N TYR A 109 8.77 -10.57 20.40
CA TYR A 109 9.44 -11.60 21.19
C TYR A 109 8.57 -12.11 22.36
N ASP A 110 8.74 -13.35 22.74
CA ASP A 110 8.08 -13.94 23.92
C ASP A 110 8.58 -13.23 25.19
N LYS A 111 7.67 -12.48 25.86
CA LYS A 111 7.96 -11.71 27.08
C LYS A 111 8.35 -12.58 28.27
N SER A 112 8.09 -13.88 28.24
CA SER A 112 8.56 -14.85 29.27
C SER A 112 10.03 -15.20 29.11
N THR A 113 10.62 -14.91 27.95
CA THR A 113 12.04 -15.18 27.65
C THR A 113 12.93 -14.16 28.37
N ASP A 114 13.99 -14.65 29.04
CA ASP A 114 15.05 -13.78 29.57
C ASP A 114 15.80 -13.09 28.41
N PHE A 115 15.43 -11.85 28.11
CA PHE A 115 15.95 -11.10 26.95
C PHE A 115 17.41 -10.62 27.12
N LYS A 116 17.94 -10.48 28.34
CA LYS A 116 19.34 -10.05 28.64
C LYS A 116 19.84 -8.90 27.75
N GLY A 117 19.02 -7.88 27.54
CA GLY A 117 19.35 -6.74 26.68
C GLY A 117 19.23 -7.01 25.16
N ARG A 118 18.71 -8.17 24.73
CA ARG A 118 18.62 -8.58 23.31
C ARG A 118 17.22 -8.47 22.71
N LYS A 119 16.34 -7.65 23.26
CA LYS A 119 14.93 -7.51 22.82
C LYS A 119 14.80 -7.33 21.31
N LYS A 120 15.59 -6.44 20.72
CA LYS A 120 15.59 -6.21 19.27
C LYS A 120 15.97 -7.45 18.46
N MET A 121 16.97 -8.21 18.92
CA MET A 121 17.37 -9.44 18.23
C MET A 121 16.30 -10.53 18.33
N LEU A 122 15.61 -10.62 19.45
CA LEU A 122 14.51 -11.56 19.64
C LEU A 122 13.30 -11.18 18.79
N ASP A 123 12.99 -9.89 18.69
CA ASP A 123 11.94 -9.37 17.82
C ASP A 123 12.25 -9.67 16.34
N LEU A 124 13.47 -9.42 15.88
CA LEU A 124 13.89 -9.74 14.51
C LEU A 124 13.87 -11.25 14.24
N ALA A 125 14.27 -12.07 15.22
CA ALA A 125 14.20 -13.51 15.08
C ALA A 125 12.75 -14.01 14.97
N GLU A 126 11.81 -13.41 15.70
CA GLU A 126 10.41 -13.77 15.62
C GLU A 126 9.79 -13.36 14.27
N ARG A 127 10.14 -12.16 13.73
CA ARG A 127 9.72 -11.74 12.40
C ARG A 127 10.24 -12.69 11.31
N LEU A 128 11.50 -13.13 11.44
CA LEU A 128 12.09 -14.13 10.54
C LEU A 128 11.31 -15.44 10.62
N ARG A 129 11.06 -15.96 11.83
CA ARG A 129 10.30 -17.18 12.04
C ARG A 129 8.91 -17.12 11.40
N ILE A 130 8.19 -16.02 11.57
CA ILE A 130 6.88 -15.81 10.95
C ILE A 130 7.01 -15.90 9.41
N ALA A 131 7.99 -15.24 8.82
CA ALA A 131 8.18 -15.24 7.37
C ALA A 131 8.60 -16.63 6.84
N GLU A 132 9.47 -17.34 7.56
CA GLU A 132 9.89 -18.71 7.21
C GLU A 132 8.77 -19.74 7.34
N GLU A 133 7.85 -19.56 8.29
CA GLU A 133 6.68 -20.44 8.44
C GLU A 133 5.60 -20.19 7.40
N LEU A 134 5.38 -18.91 7.05
CA LEU A 134 4.33 -18.54 6.11
C LEU A 134 4.75 -18.73 4.65
N LEU A 135 6.04 -18.66 4.34
CA LEU A 135 6.58 -18.72 2.97
C LEU A 135 5.85 -17.80 2.01
N PRO A 136 5.80 -16.49 2.27
CA PRO A 136 5.02 -15.55 1.44
C PRO A 136 5.57 -15.48 0.02
N ASP A 137 4.69 -15.19 -0.95
CA ASP A 137 5.08 -14.90 -2.34
C ASP A 137 5.88 -13.59 -2.45
N LEU A 138 5.65 -12.64 -1.51
CA LEU A 138 6.42 -11.41 -1.37
C LEU A 138 6.42 -10.92 0.08
N PHE A 139 7.61 -10.66 0.61
CA PHE A 139 7.82 -10.00 1.91
C PHE A 139 8.13 -8.52 1.71
N ILE A 140 7.39 -7.63 2.38
CA ILE A 140 7.58 -6.18 2.30
C ILE A 140 7.74 -5.61 3.70
N SER A 141 8.94 -5.15 4.04
CA SER A 141 9.20 -4.43 5.29
C SER A 141 9.09 -2.93 5.07
N ILE A 142 8.28 -2.26 5.88
CA ILE A 142 8.00 -0.82 5.81
C ILE A 142 8.78 -0.10 6.91
N HIS A 143 9.59 0.86 6.49
CA HIS A 143 10.46 1.67 7.33
C HIS A 143 10.45 3.15 6.91
N MET A 144 11.01 3.99 7.79
CA MET A 144 11.32 5.39 7.50
C MET A 144 12.82 5.62 7.72
N ASN A 145 13.43 6.30 6.79
CA ASN A 145 14.86 6.59 6.81
C ASN A 145 15.21 7.77 7.72
N SER A 146 16.46 7.87 8.10
CA SER A 146 17.03 9.03 8.74
C SER A 146 18.51 9.17 8.43
N PHE A 147 18.96 10.40 8.33
CA PHE A 147 20.38 10.71 8.15
C PHE A 147 20.73 12.02 8.87
N PRO A 148 21.94 12.18 9.45
CA PRO A 148 22.29 13.38 10.20
C PRO A 148 22.19 14.70 9.40
N ASP A 149 22.35 14.64 8.07
CA ASP A 149 22.15 15.77 7.17
C ASP A 149 20.69 15.75 6.67
N GLY A 150 19.86 16.69 7.13
CA GLY A 150 18.42 16.79 6.80
C GLY A 150 18.09 17.15 5.35
N LYS A 151 19.10 17.30 4.48
CA LYS A 151 18.87 17.57 3.04
C LYS A 151 18.45 16.33 2.24
N TYR A 152 18.66 15.13 2.78
CA TYR A 152 18.30 13.90 2.10
C TYR A 152 16.80 13.67 2.15
N ALA A 153 16.23 13.32 1.00
CA ALA A 153 14.81 13.00 0.81
C ALA A 153 14.65 11.86 -0.21
N GLY A 154 13.45 11.34 -0.30
CA GLY A 154 13.03 10.35 -1.30
C GLY A 154 13.10 8.90 -0.82
N LEU A 155 12.12 8.13 -1.27
CA LEU A 155 12.03 6.70 -1.03
C LEU A 155 13.28 5.97 -1.52
N THR A 156 13.72 4.99 -0.74
CA THR A 156 14.80 4.06 -1.10
C THR A 156 14.33 2.64 -0.87
N VAL A 157 14.55 1.74 -1.82
CA VAL A 157 14.20 0.33 -1.67
C VAL A 157 15.48 -0.51 -1.57
N TYR A 158 15.53 -1.35 -0.55
CA TYR A 158 16.51 -2.41 -0.42
C TYR A 158 15.88 -3.72 -0.87
N TYR A 159 16.63 -4.56 -1.58
CA TYR A 159 16.20 -5.88 -2.04
C TYR A 159 17.09 -7.00 -1.51
N SER A 160 16.49 -8.15 -1.20
CA SER A 160 17.23 -9.33 -0.79
C SER A 160 18.12 -9.84 -1.92
N PRO A 161 19.35 -10.27 -1.63
CA PRO A 161 20.21 -10.92 -2.61
C PRO A 161 19.88 -12.39 -2.87
N ASN A 162 18.97 -12.98 -2.08
CA ASN A 162 18.74 -14.43 -2.04
C ASN A 162 17.73 -14.89 -3.10
N ASP A 163 16.88 -14.00 -3.59
CA ASP A 163 15.92 -14.25 -4.67
C ASP A 163 15.95 -13.09 -5.67
N GLU A 164 16.17 -13.38 -6.95
CA GLU A 164 16.29 -12.34 -8.01
C GLU A 164 14.98 -11.55 -8.20
N ARG A 165 13.83 -12.13 -7.90
CA ARG A 165 12.51 -11.45 -7.94
C ARG A 165 12.45 -10.30 -6.94
N SER A 166 13.23 -10.32 -5.86
CA SER A 166 13.35 -9.19 -4.93
C SER A 166 13.80 -7.91 -5.62
N ARG A 167 14.72 -8.03 -6.57
CA ARG A 167 15.19 -6.90 -7.35
C ARG A 167 14.10 -6.38 -8.29
N VAL A 168 13.35 -7.27 -8.95
CA VAL A 168 12.22 -6.89 -9.82
C VAL A 168 11.16 -6.12 -9.01
N ALA A 169 10.75 -6.65 -7.85
CA ALA A 169 9.80 -5.97 -6.98
C ALA A 169 10.30 -4.57 -6.57
N ALA A 170 11.57 -4.46 -6.20
CA ALA A 170 12.17 -3.18 -5.82
C ALA A 170 12.24 -2.18 -7.00
N GLU A 171 12.55 -2.64 -8.21
CA GLU A 171 12.56 -1.81 -9.44
C GLU A 171 11.18 -1.25 -9.74
N LEU A 172 10.13 -2.09 -9.68
CA LEU A 172 8.75 -1.68 -9.89
C LEU A 172 8.30 -0.67 -8.83
N MET A 173 8.58 -0.92 -7.55
CA MET A 173 8.22 0.00 -6.46
C MET A 173 8.90 1.36 -6.62
N ARG A 174 10.19 1.37 -6.91
CA ARG A 174 10.93 2.61 -7.13
C ARG A 174 10.41 3.36 -8.36
N ALA A 175 10.21 2.66 -9.49
CA ALA A 175 9.74 3.27 -10.73
C ALA A 175 8.36 3.92 -10.54
N SER A 176 7.40 3.20 -9.95
CA SER A 176 6.05 3.72 -9.67
C SER A 176 6.08 4.94 -8.76
N VAL A 177 6.90 4.93 -7.70
CA VAL A 177 6.98 6.08 -6.78
C VAL A 177 7.62 7.29 -7.46
N VAL A 178 8.66 7.10 -8.28
CA VAL A 178 9.28 8.20 -9.05
C VAL A 178 8.28 8.77 -10.05
N GLU A 179 7.53 7.94 -10.75
CA GLU A 179 6.58 8.38 -11.77
C GLU A 179 5.38 9.13 -11.18
N HIS A 180 4.81 8.63 -10.07
CA HIS A 180 3.49 9.08 -9.62
C HIS A 180 3.52 9.94 -8.35
N LEU A 181 4.61 9.92 -7.57
CA LEU A 181 4.63 10.59 -6.26
C LEU A 181 5.87 11.44 -6.00
N GLN A 182 7.06 10.99 -6.44
CA GLN A 182 8.34 11.62 -6.14
C GLN A 182 9.18 11.83 -7.42
N PRO A 183 8.77 12.69 -8.38
CA PRO A 183 9.42 12.82 -9.70
C PRO A 183 10.88 13.29 -9.62
N ASP A 184 11.26 13.94 -8.52
CA ASP A 184 12.63 14.41 -8.27
C ASP A 184 13.49 13.39 -7.51
N ASN A 185 12.95 12.24 -7.15
CA ASN A 185 13.71 11.19 -6.47
C ASN A 185 14.73 10.55 -7.41
N ARG A 186 16.02 10.70 -7.09
CA ARG A 186 17.16 10.15 -7.86
C ARG A 186 17.87 9.00 -7.11
N ARG A 187 17.23 8.48 -6.05
CA ARG A 187 17.84 7.38 -5.28
C ARG A 187 17.81 6.09 -6.07
N GLU A 188 18.92 5.38 -5.98
CA GLU A 188 19.07 4.06 -6.59
C GLU A 188 18.61 2.97 -5.62
N LEU A 189 18.28 1.81 -6.17
CA LEU A 189 18.05 0.60 -5.42
C LEU A 189 19.30 0.18 -4.66
N LYS A 190 19.12 -0.49 -3.55
CA LYS A 190 20.22 -1.00 -2.76
C LYS A 190 20.07 -2.50 -2.53
N ARG A 191 21.11 -3.23 -2.88
CA ARG A 191 21.23 -4.63 -2.48
C ARG A 191 21.43 -4.70 -0.96
N ALA A 192 20.61 -5.49 -0.27
CA ALA A 192 20.75 -5.68 1.16
C ALA A 192 22.09 -6.36 1.50
N GLY A 193 22.72 -5.89 2.55
CA GLY A 193 23.86 -6.54 3.16
C GLY A 193 23.48 -7.25 4.45
N SER A 194 24.43 -7.88 5.12
CA SER A 194 24.22 -8.62 6.38
C SER A 194 23.71 -7.77 7.55
N ASN A 195 23.73 -6.44 7.42
CA ASN A 195 23.18 -5.50 8.38
C ASN A 195 21.65 -5.39 8.30
N ILE A 196 21.01 -5.83 7.21
CA ILE A 196 19.55 -5.91 7.07
C ILE A 196 19.10 -7.35 7.36
N TYR A 197 18.93 -7.64 8.66
CA TYR A 197 18.81 -8.99 9.21
C TYR A 197 17.81 -9.88 8.48
N LEU A 198 16.61 -9.38 8.18
CA LEU A 198 15.55 -10.17 7.53
C LEU A 198 15.90 -10.46 6.06
N LEU A 199 16.25 -9.43 5.30
CA LEU A 199 16.55 -9.56 3.87
C LEU A 199 17.79 -10.41 3.60
N ASP A 200 18.74 -10.48 4.54
CA ASP A 200 19.95 -11.31 4.44
C ASP A 200 19.65 -12.81 4.62
N ARG A 201 18.52 -13.13 5.25
CA ARG A 201 18.18 -14.52 5.65
C ARG A 201 16.99 -15.12 4.94
N LEU A 202 16.05 -14.29 4.47
CA LEU A 202 14.86 -14.78 3.78
C LEU A 202 15.23 -15.25 2.37
N ASP A 203 14.77 -16.43 2.01
CA ASP A 203 14.91 -17.03 0.69
C ASP A 203 13.73 -16.71 -0.24
N THR A 204 12.67 -16.08 0.28
CA THR A 204 11.53 -15.59 -0.50
C THR A 204 11.82 -14.20 -1.08
N PRO A 205 11.12 -13.78 -2.16
CA PRO A 205 11.21 -12.41 -2.66
C PRO A 205 10.97 -11.41 -1.53
N SER A 206 11.95 -10.54 -1.26
CA SER A 206 11.92 -9.69 -0.07
C SER A 206 12.48 -8.31 -0.33
N VAL A 207 11.74 -7.29 0.11
CA VAL A 207 12.15 -5.88 0.00
C VAL A 207 11.95 -5.16 1.33
N LEU A 208 12.79 -4.15 1.58
CA LEU A 208 12.62 -3.17 2.65
C LEU A 208 12.48 -1.80 2.01
N VAL A 209 11.37 -1.14 2.30
CA VAL A 209 11.01 0.15 1.75
C VAL A 209 11.22 1.22 2.81
N GLU A 210 12.25 2.04 2.61
CA GLU A 210 12.47 3.28 3.34
C GLU A 210 11.64 4.37 2.68
N CYS A 211 10.45 4.65 3.23
CA CYS A 211 9.42 5.47 2.61
C CYS A 211 9.80 6.94 2.41
N GLY A 212 10.77 7.44 3.18
CA GLY A 212 11.30 8.79 3.14
C GLY A 212 12.08 9.11 4.41
N PHE A 213 12.66 10.30 4.50
CA PHE A 213 13.56 10.69 5.58
C PHE A 213 12.88 11.50 6.67
N LEU A 214 12.77 10.94 7.86
CA LEU A 214 12.26 11.66 9.04
C LEU A 214 13.22 12.77 9.55
N SER A 215 14.46 12.77 9.10
CA SER A 215 15.43 13.85 9.32
C SER A 215 15.23 15.06 8.41
N ASN A 216 14.49 14.92 7.31
CA ASN A 216 14.11 16.01 6.41
C ASN A 216 12.76 16.61 6.88
N ALA A 217 12.72 17.92 7.13
CA ALA A 217 11.54 18.54 7.72
C ALA A 217 10.30 18.47 6.82
N GLU A 218 10.46 18.71 5.52
CA GLU A 218 9.35 18.67 4.56
C GLU A 218 8.82 17.25 4.38
N GLU A 219 9.72 16.28 4.24
CA GLU A 219 9.34 14.89 4.04
C GLU A 219 8.75 14.27 5.32
N CYS A 220 9.30 14.62 6.49
CA CYS A 220 8.74 14.24 7.79
C CYS A 220 7.31 14.75 7.96
N GLU A 221 7.03 16.00 7.58
CA GLU A 221 5.68 16.57 7.63
C GLU A 221 4.73 15.84 6.69
N LEU A 222 5.13 15.57 5.44
CA LEU A 222 4.36 14.79 4.47
C LEU A 222 4.03 13.38 5.00
N LEU A 223 5.04 12.65 5.47
CA LEU A 223 4.90 11.29 6.01
C LEU A 223 3.95 11.24 7.23
N CYS A 224 3.87 12.32 8.02
CA CYS A 224 2.93 12.43 9.12
C CYS A 224 1.47 12.63 8.67
N THR A 225 1.21 13.01 7.41
CA THR A 225 -0.15 13.16 6.90
C THR A 225 -0.73 11.81 6.48
N LYS A 226 -1.99 11.55 6.87
CA LYS A 226 -2.70 10.35 6.43
C LYS A 226 -2.85 10.31 4.91
N GLU A 227 -3.09 11.45 4.30
CA GLU A 227 -3.27 11.57 2.86
C GLU A 227 -2.02 11.11 2.09
N TYR A 228 -0.84 11.56 2.47
CA TYR A 228 0.41 11.16 1.80
C TYR A 228 0.69 9.67 1.98
N ARG A 229 0.52 9.12 3.20
CA ARG A 229 0.70 7.69 3.44
C ARG A 229 -0.27 6.83 2.61
N HIS A 230 -1.52 7.26 2.45
CA HIS A 230 -2.45 6.56 1.55
C HIS A 230 -2.03 6.64 0.08
N LYS A 231 -1.57 7.81 -0.41
CA LYS A 231 -1.05 7.95 -1.77
C LYS A 231 0.16 7.04 -1.99
N LEU A 232 1.11 7.04 -1.06
CA LEU A 232 2.29 6.17 -1.11
C LEU A 232 1.89 4.68 -1.10
N SER A 233 1.01 4.29 -0.19
CA SER A 233 0.52 2.91 -0.09
C SER A 233 -0.21 2.46 -1.37
N PHE A 234 -0.98 3.36 -2.00
CA PHE A 234 -1.63 3.06 -3.28
C PHE A 234 -0.62 2.85 -4.41
N VAL A 235 0.43 3.68 -4.49
CA VAL A 235 1.50 3.54 -5.49
C VAL A 235 2.30 2.26 -5.26
N LEU A 236 2.61 1.92 -4.00
CA LEU A 236 3.27 0.66 -3.65
C LEU A 236 2.37 -0.55 -4.00
N PHE A 237 1.08 -0.47 -3.71
CA PHE A 237 0.11 -1.49 -4.12
C PHE A 237 0.11 -1.70 -5.64
N SER A 238 0.07 -0.63 -6.44
CA SER A 238 0.11 -0.72 -7.90
C SER A 238 1.36 -1.47 -8.39
N SER A 239 2.53 -1.21 -7.78
CA SER A 239 3.76 -1.91 -8.13
C SER A 239 3.76 -3.38 -7.71
N VAL A 240 3.10 -3.74 -6.59
CA VAL A 240 2.90 -5.15 -6.19
C VAL A 240 2.00 -5.87 -7.18
N SER A 241 0.91 -5.24 -7.63
CA SER A 241 0.05 -5.83 -8.67
C SER A 241 0.83 -6.10 -9.95
N SER A 242 1.60 -5.13 -10.44
CA SER A 242 2.46 -5.31 -11.63
C SER A 242 3.50 -6.43 -11.44
N PHE A 243 4.04 -6.61 -10.24
CA PHE A 243 4.99 -7.68 -9.94
C PHE A 243 4.41 -9.08 -10.13
N PHE A 244 3.12 -9.27 -9.91
CA PHE A 244 2.44 -10.56 -10.08
C PHE A 244 1.77 -10.71 -11.44
N GLU A 245 1.77 -9.69 -12.28
CA GLU A 245 1.30 -9.72 -13.67
C GLU A 245 2.43 -10.07 -14.67
N GLU A 246 3.71 -9.97 -14.25
CA GLU A 246 4.88 -10.38 -15.04
C GLU A 246 5.12 -11.90 -14.98
#